data_3615967b962ec16d742bb07130c1ee41
#
_entry.id   3615967b962ec16d742bb07130c1ee41
#
_cell.length_a   1.000
_cell.length_b   1.000
_cell.length_c   1.000
_cell.angle_alpha   90.00
_cell.angle_beta   90.00
_cell.angle_gamma   90.00
#
_symmetry.space_group_name_H-M   'P 1'
#
loop_
_entity.id
_entity.type
_entity.pdbx_description
1 polymer ?
#
loop_
_entity_poly.entity_id
_entity_poly.type
_entity_poly.pdbx_seq_one_letter_code
_entity_poly.pdbx_strand_id
1 'polypeptide(L)'
;MSKRFVVAVALLAAALGANAQETQFKWYGFIRNYAVADSRESVYGTEDFFYYLPKDRKMVDGVDLNADHTFAFAAITSRLGLDVSGYQVEGWRVGAKLEADFYAGVSGVTGTALFRLRQAYLTLGKNAVSFKIGQAWHPMAADMPHVFALNTGAPFGPFSRTPQATMDLKLSGSVTLTASALWQMQYTSAGPNGASADYIKYAGTPEFYLGLSYKANGFTARAGVDVLSIKPRHLNASGTKKVSDRITTFSPFLYGEYTKGLFSVKAKTIFAQAGEHMNLNGGYAVCGGEADGSWQYTPTRNSSSWISLSYGKKVQAVLFGGYVRNFGTDKDVTGAVYFSKNSFSNMNRMFRVTPELIYNLGKVAFGLEYELTGVQYGAFGASDKRGLATEDLHWICNNRIQLMVKYTF
;
A
#
# COMPACT_ATOMS: atom_id res chain seq x y z
N MET A 1 21.00 -21.62 27.17
CA MET A 1 19.60 -21.28 27.55
C MET A 1 19.23 -22.13 28.75
N SER A 2 18.88 -21.51 29.87
CA SER A 2 18.66 -22.16 31.15
C SER A 2 17.43 -23.08 31.10
N LYS A 3 17.57 -24.33 31.62
CA LYS A 3 16.46 -25.30 31.80
C LYS A 3 15.22 -24.69 32.49
N ARG A 4 15.41 -23.63 33.24
CA ARG A 4 14.32 -22.86 33.93
C ARG A 4 13.40 -22.13 32.98
N PHE A 5 13.89 -21.70 31.80
CA PHE A 5 13.06 -21.00 30.79
C PHE A 5 12.14 -21.96 30.03
N VAL A 6 12.65 -23.18 29.75
CA VAL A 6 11.85 -24.25 29.09
C VAL A 6 10.75 -24.76 30.02
N VAL A 7 11.04 -24.87 31.32
CA VAL A 7 10.07 -25.30 32.32
C VAL A 7 8.97 -24.21 32.55
N ALA A 8 9.34 -22.93 32.52
CA ALA A 8 8.36 -21.85 32.66
C ALA A 8 7.40 -21.78 31.46
N VAL A 9 7.90 -22.01 30.23
CA VAL A 9 7.06 -22.08 29.02
C VAL A 9 6.16 -23.33 29.05
N ALA A 10 6.65 -24.47 29.53
CA ALA A 10 5.89 -25.71 29.66
C ALA A 10 4.82 -25.60 30.78
N LEU A 11 5.10 -24.92 31.90
CA LEU A 11 4.14 -24.67 32.97
C LEU A 11 3.08 -23.65 32.58
N LEU A 12 3.40 -22.64 31.77
CA LEU A 12 2.42 -21.73 31.18
C LEU A 12 1.48 -22.47 30.22
N ALA A 13 1.99 -23.44 29.47
CA ALA A 13 1.17 -24.28 28.58
C ALA A 13 0.28 -25.27 29.37
N ALA A 14 0.74 -25.77 30.51
CA ALA A 14 -0.02 -26.70 31.35
C ALA A 14 -1.09 -26.01 32.23
N ALA A 15 -0.92 -24.76 32.62
CA ALA A 15 -1.89 -24.00 33.43
C ALA A 15 -3.14 -23.53 32.61
N LEU A 16 -3.11 -23.67 31.27
CA LEU A 16 -4.24 -23.36 30.38
C LEU A 16 -5.16 -24.57 30.11
N GLY A 17 -4.97 -25.67 30.79
CA GLY A 17 -5.60 -26.96 30.53
C GLY A 17 -6.88 -27.27 31.30
N ALA A 18 -7.83 -26.33 31.46
CA ALA A 18 -9.16 -26.68 31.95
C ALA A 18 -10.24 -25.95 31.11
N ASN A 19 -10.88 -26.68 30.18
CA ASN A 19 -11.92 -26.24 29.26
C ASN A 19 -11.44 -25.36 28.07
N ALA A 20 -10.20 -25.42 27.65
CA ALA A 20 -9.74 -24.73 26.46
C ALA A 20 -10.09 -25.56 25.21
N GLN A 21 -10.95 -25.04 24.38
CA GLN A 21 -11.05 -25.47 22.99
C GLN A 21 -9.63 -25.43 22.40
N GLU A 22 -9.17 -26.53 21.78
CA GLU A 22 -7.78 -26.71 21.40
C GLU A 22 -7.28 -25.59 20.49
N THR A 23 -6.25 -24.85 20.92
CA THR A 23 -5.66 -23.78 20.12
C THR A 23 -5.02 -24.38 18.87
N GLN A 24 -5.45 -23.91 17.73
CA GLN A 24 -4.99 -24.37 16.41
C GLN A 24 -3.92 -23.44 15.86
N PHE A 25 -2.84 -24.02 15.36
CA PHE A 25 -1.73 -23.33 14.71
C PHE A 25 -1.66 -23.76 13.25
N LYS A 26 -1.90 -22.85 12.32
CA LYS A 26 -1.84 -23.10 10.89
C LYS A 26 -0.68 -22.34 10.27
N TRP A 27 0.38 -23.07 9.94
CA TRP A 27 1.48 -22.54 9.15
C TRP A 27 1.09 -22.46 7.68
N TYR A 28 1.56 -21.41 7.01
CA TYR A 28 1.39 -21.23 5.58
C TYR A 28 2.57 -20.43 5.03
N GLY A 29 2.79 -20.52 3.72
CA GLY A 29 3.82 -19.74 3.09
C GLY A 29 4.02 -20.08 1.63
N PHE A 30 5.02 -19.48 1.06
CA PHE A 30 5.47 -19.78 -0.29
C PHE A 30 6.94 -19.40 -0.50
N ILE A 31 7.59 -20.13 -1.39
CA ILE A 31 8.85 -19.74 -2.01
C ILE A 31 8.51 -19.20 -3.40
N ARG A 32 9.05 -18.05 -3.75
CA ARG A 32 8.72 -17.35 -4.98
C ARG A 32 9.96 -16.72 -5.61
N ASN A 33 10.12 -16.97 -6.90
CA ASN A 33 11.18 -16.40 -7.70
C ASN A 33 10.56 -15.55 -8.82
N TYR A 34 11.22 -14.44 -9.13
CA TYR A 34 10.89 -13.57 -10.22
C TYR A 34 12.08 -13.35 -11.13
N ALA A 35 11.81 -13.23 -12.44
CA ALA A 35 12.70 -12.61 -13.40
C ALA A 35 11.95 -11.46 -14.09
N VAL A 36 12.58 -10.31 -14.23
CA VAL A 36 11.97 -9.13 -14.83
C VAL A 36 12.92 -8.52 -15.85
N ALA A 37 12.37 -8.00 -16.94
CA ALA A 37 13.07 -7.20 -17.92
C ALA A 37 12.25 -5.97 -18.25
N ASP A 38 12.87 -4.79 -18.24
CA ASP A 38 12.27 -3.51 -18.56
C ASP A 38 12.92 -2.91 -19.79
N SER A 39 12.16 -2.22 -20.62
CA SER A 39 12.65 -1.50 -21.79
C SER A 39 13.28 -0.15 -21.46
N ARG A 40 13.20 0.28 -20.18
CA ARG A 40 13.59 1.61 -19.76
C ARG A 40 13.90 1.64 -18.26
N GLU A 41 14.87 2.47 -17.88
CA GLU A 41 15.10 2.84 -16.49
C GLU A 41 13.80 3.33 -15.82
N SER A 42 13.54 2.85 -14.62
CA SER A 42 12.28 3.08 -13.91
C SER A 42 12.49 3.38 -12.44
N VAL A 43 11.43 3.80 -11.76
CA VAL A 43 11.41 3.98 -10.31
C VAL A 43 10.88 2.69 -9.69
N TYR A 44 11.70 2.10 -8.83
CA TYR A 44 11.42 0.83 -8.19
C TYR A 44 11.53 0.91 -6.67
N GLY A 45 10.99 -0.10 -6.02
CA GLY A 45 11.31 -0.52 -4.66
C GLY A 45 11.60 -2.00 -4.66
N THR A 46 12.21 -2.52 -3.56
CA THR A 46 12.40 -3.96 -3.35
C THR A 46 13.14 -4.62 -4.52
N GLU A 47 14.44 -4.29 -4.71
CA GLU A 47 15.33 -4.93 -5.69
C GLU A 47 14.72 -4.96 -7.11
N ASP A 48 14.21 -3.82 -7.58
CA ASP A 48 13.60 -3.61 -8.90
C ASP A 48 12.29 -4.39 -9.17
N PHE A 49 11.80 -5.16 -8.20
CA PHE A 49 10.57 -5.95 -8.36
C PHE A 49 9.29 -5.22 -7.94
N PHE A 50 9.40 -4.18 -7.11
CA PHE A 50 8.26 -3.32 -6.81
C PHE A 50 8.27 -2.12 -7.75
N TYR A 51 7.71 -2.30 -8.94
CA TYR A 51 7.72 -1.33 -9.99
C TYR A 51 6.65 -0.25 -9.80
N TYR A 52 7.05 1.03 -9.90
CA TYR A 52 6.14 2.17 -9.83
C TYR A 52 5.83 2.73 -11.22
N LEU A 53 6.83 3.25 -11.92
CA LEU A 53 6.69 3.94 -13.21
C LEU A 53 8.05 4.14 -13.90
N PRO A 54 8.06 4.37 -15.23
CA PRO A 54 9.27 4.74 -15.96
C PRO A 54 9.79 6.10 -15.50
N LYS A 55 11.11 6.28 -15.44
CA LYS A 55 11.74 7.59 -15.27
C LYS A 55 11.47 8.46 -16.49
N ASP A 56 11.34 9.77 -16.28
CA ASP A 56 11.27 10.76 -17.36
C ASP A 56 12.54 10.73 -18.24
N ARG A 57 12.48 11.36 -19.40
CA ARG A 57 13.65 11.53 -20.28
C ARG A 57 14.75 12.32 -19.55
N LYS A 58 15.98 11.88 -19.74
CA LYS A 58 17.20 12.59 -19.32
C LYS A 58 18.09 12.80 -20.52
N MET A 59 17.84 13.90 -21.24
CA MET A 59 18.56 14.20 -22.48
C MET A 59 19.95 14.76 -22.20
N VAL A 60 20.99 14.11 -22.76
CA VAL A 60 22.38 14.59 -22.77
C VAL A 60 22.92 14.36 -24.18
N ASP A 61 23.39 15.41 -24.84
CA ASP A 61 23.92 15.38 -26.19
C ASP A 61 23.01 14.67 -27.22
N GLY A 62 21.70 14.86 -27.06
CA GLY A 62 20.68 14.26 -27.94
C GLY A 62 20.32 12.80 -27.62
N VAL A 63 20.91 12.20 -26.56
CA VAL A 63 20.66 10.83 -26.12
C VAL A 63 19.85 10.84 -24.83
N ASP A 64 18.82 10.02 -24.76
CA ASP A 64 18.04 9.81 -23.51
C ASP A 64 18.73 8.73 -22.65
N LEU A 65 19.42 9.17 -21.59
CA LEU A 65 20.14 8.27 -20.66
C LEU A 65 19.26 7.34 -19.84
N ASN A 66 17.95 7.58 -19.79
CA ASN A 66 16.99 6.69 -19.11
C ASN A 66 16.35 5.66 -20.06
N ALA A 67 16.61 5.75 -21.38
CA ALA A 67 16.11 4.78 -22.36
C ALA A 67 17.04 3.56 -22.47
N ASP A 68 17.31 2.91 -21.35
CA ASP A 68 18.18 1.76 -21.26
C ASP A 68 17.44 0.52 -20.72
N HIS A 69 17.81 -0.65 -21.22
CA HIS A 69 17.19 -1.91 -20.82
C HIS A 69 17.75 -2.40 -19.49
N THR A 70 16.86 -2.94 -18.64
CA THR A 70 17.27 -3.51 -17.36
C THR A 70 16.79 -4.94 -17.23
N PHE A 71 17.51 -5.74 -16.45
CA PHE A 71 17.13 -7.11 -16.09
C PHE A 71 17.46 -7.40 -14.65
N ALA A 72 16.53 -8.05 -13.92
CA ALA A 72 16.75 -8.50 -12.55
C ALA A 72 16.14 -9.89 -12.33
N PHE A 73 16.76 -10.66 -11.43
CA PHE A 73 16.29 -11.98 -11.00
C PHE A 73 16.50 -12.15 -9.50
N ALA A 74 15.44 -12.51 -8.76
CA ALA A 74 15.55 -12.73 -7.31
C ALA A 74 14.47 -13.65 -6.73
N ALA A 75 14.82 -14.29 -5.61
CA ALA A 75 13.92 -15.07 -4.76
C ALA A 75 13.25 -14.24 -3.64
N ILE A 76 13.33 -12.93 -3.75
CA ILE A 76 12.82 -12.00 -2.73
C ILE A 76 11.30 -12.10 -2.59
N THR A 77 10.79 -11.75 -1.39
CA THR A 77 9.38 -11.85 -0.99
C THR A 77 8.82 -13.25 -0.78
N SER A 78 9.66 -14.29 -0.77
CA SER A 78 9.31 -15.58 -0.17
C SER A 78 8.81 -15.36 1.26
N ARG A 79 7.74 -16.07 1.67
CA ARG A 79 6.93 -15.69 2.83
C ARG A 79 6.69 -16.85 3.76
N LEU A 80 6.65 -16.54 5.06
CA LEU A 80 6.21 -17.44 6.12
C LEU A 80 5.13 -16.75 6.95
N GLY A 81 4.07 -17.49 7.30
CA GLY A 81 2.99 -16.99 8.14
C GLY A 81 2.47 -18.05 9.09
N LEU A 82 1.85 -17.58 10.17
CA LEU A 82 1.19 -18.38 11.18
C LEU A 82 -0.17 -17.74 11.50
N ASP A 83 -1.24 -18.53 11.36
CA ASP A 83 -2.58 -18.19 11.86
C ASP A 83 -2.82 -19.00 13.14
N VAL A 84 -3.24 -18.31 14.21
CA VAL A 84 -3.63 -18.89 15.49
C VAL A 84 -5.11 -18.70 15.70
N SER A 85 -5.83 -19.78 16.03
CA SER A 85 -7.29 -19.75 16.23
C SER A 85 -7.73 -20.81 17.24
N GLY A 86 -9.03 -20.88 17.55
CA GLY A 86 -9.61 -21.90 18.41
C GLY A 86 -9.72 -21.50 19.88
N TYR A 87 -8.94 -20.52 20.37
CA TYR A 87 -9.03 -20.09 21.75
C TYR A 87 -10.30 -19.23 22.00
N GLN A 88 -10.99 -19.51 23.09
CA GLN A 88 -12.16 -18.74 23.52
C GLN A 88 -12.09 -18.45 25.03
N VAL A 89 -12.50 -17.26 25.42
CA VAL A 89 -12.58 -16.82 26.81
C VAL A 89 -13.79 -15.91 26.99
N GLU A 90 -14.63 -16.21 27.96
CA GLU A 90 -15.84 -15.43 28.30
C GLU A 90 -16.75 -15.13 27.06
N GLY A 91 -16.83 -16.07 26.14
CA GLY A 91 -17.58 -15.94 24.90
C GLY A 91 -16.88 -15.10 23.81
N TRP A 92 -15.66 -14.60 24.03
CA TRP A 92 -14.82 -13.99 23.02
C TRP A 92 -14.01 -15.07 22.28
N ARG A 93 -14.08 -15.06 20.98
CA ARG A 93 -13.14 -15.80 20.11
C ARG A 93 -11.88 -14.97 19.94
N VAL A 94 -10.74 -15.58 20.23
CA VAL A 94 -9.42 -14.94 20.15
C VAL A 94 -8.63 -15.60 19.03
N GLY A 95 -8.00 -14.80 18.22
CA GLY A 95 -7.10 -15.27 17.16
C GLY A 95 -5.90 -14.34 17.03
N ALA A 96 -4.87 -14.81 16.34
CA ALA A 96 -3.70 -14.00 16.01
C ALA A 96 -3.17 -14.36 14.63
N LYS A 97 -2.48 -13.42 14.01
CA LYS A 97 -1.73 -13.63 12.77
C LYS A 97 -0.32 -13.06 12.93
N LEU A 98 0.66 -13.86 12.49
CA LEU A 98 2.03 -13.42 12.27
C LEU A 98 2.41 -13.72 10.83
N GLU A 99 2.94 -12.75 10.10
CA GLU A 99 3.40 -12.92 8.72
C GLU A 99 4.68 -12.12 8.49
N ALA A 100 5.68 -12.77 7.89
CA ALA A 100 6.95 -12.15 7.52
C ALA A 100 7.39 -12.57 6.12
N ASP A 101 8.20 -11.77 5.47
CA ASP A 101 8.84 -12.08 4.18
C ASP A 101 10.29 -11.61 4.15
N PHE A 102 11.05 -12.11 3.20
CA PHE A 102 12.36 -11.54 2.86
C PHE A 102 12.14 -10.30 2.00
N TYR A 103 12.83 -9.22 2.36
CA TYR A 103 12.65 -7.92 1.72
C TYR A 103 14.01 -7.26 1.54
N ALA A 104 14.28 -6.68 0.40
CA ALA A 104 15.47 -5.90 0.07
C ALA A 104 16.81 -6.47 0.61
N GLY A 105 17.89 -6.22 -0.08
CA GLY A 105 19.24 -6.43 0.41
C GLY A 105 19.58 -5.46 1.55
N VAL A 106 20.62 -5.77 2.30
CA VAL A 106 21.20 -4.86 3.29
C VAL A 106 22.29 -4.03 2.61
N SER A 107 22.16 -2.70 2.63
CA SER A 107 23.15 -1.81 2.02
C SER A 107 24.56 -2.06 2.59
N GLY A 108 25.53 -2.26 1.70
CA GLY A 108 26.93 -2.54 2.07
C GLY A 108 27.19 -3.99 2.48
N VAL A 109 26.20 -4.90 2.45
CA VAL A 109 26.39 -6.32 2.78
C VAL A 109 25.82 -7.18 1.65
N THR A 110 26.70 -7.86 0.93
CA THR A 110 26.32 -8.73 -0.18
C THR A 110 25.73 -10.05 0.29
N GLY A 111 24.81 -10.64 -0.50
CA GLY A 111 24.21 -11.96 -0.24
C GLY A 111 23.26 -12.02 0.96
N THR A 112 22.77 -10.88 1.44
CA THR A 112 21.84 -10.80 2.57
C THR A 112 20.49 -10.25 2.15
N ALA A 113 19.43 -10.66 2.85
CA ALA A 113 18.10 -10.10 2.72
C ALA A 113 17.49 -9.85 4.11
N LEU A 114 16.85 -8.71 4.29
CA LEU A 114 16.14 -8.37 5.52
C LEU A 114 14.89 -9.24 5.67
N PHE A 115 14.75 -9.87 6.84
CA PHE A 115 13.51 -10.55 7.24
C PHE A 115 12.58 -9.51 7.85
N ARG A 116 11.46 -9.22 7.19
CA ARG A 116 10.56 -8.12 7.52
C ARG A 116 9.26 -8.63 8.11
N LEU A 117 8.80 -8.01 9.21
CA LEU A 117 7.45 -8.18 9.71
C LEU A 117 6.45 -7.52 8.75
N ARG A 118 5.49 -8.32 8.28
CA ARG A 118 4.41 -7.85 7.40
C ARG A 118 3.14 -7.59 8.18
N GLN A 119 2.68 -8.58 8.91
CA GLN A 119 1.48 -8.52 9.73
C GLN A 119 1.77 -9.15 11.10
N ALA A 120 1.30 -8.52 12.15
CA ALA A 120 1.31 -9.02 13.51
C ALA A 120 0.14 -8.39 14.25
N TYR A 121 -0.94 -9.15 14.40
CA TYR A 121 -2.14 -8.65 15.06
C TYR A 121 -2.88 -9.76 15.78
N LEU A 122 -3.65 -9.34 16.78
CA LEU A 122 -4.65 -10.18 17.43
C LEU A 122 -6.06 -9.81 16.93
N THR A 123 -6.97 -10.77 16.97
CA THR A 123 -8.39 -10.56 16.73
C THR A 123 -9.21 -10.99 17.94
N LEU A 124 -10.25 -10.21 18.26
CA LEU A 124 -11.23 -10.50 19.30
C LEU A 124 -12.61 -10.40 18.66
N GLY A 125 -13.45 -11.43 18.78
CA GLY A 125 -14.79 -11.42 18.18
C GLY A 125 -15.84 -11.98 19.12
N LYS A 126 -16.93 -11.21 19.32
CA LYS A 126 -18.10 -11.63 20.11
C LYS A 126 -19.36 -11.09 19.45
N ASN A 127 -20.33 -11.96 19.18
CA ASN A 127 -21.60 -11.61 18.52
C ASN A 127 -21.35 -10.86 17.19
N ALA A 128 -21.89 -9.65 17.06
CA ALA A 128 -21.79 -8.80 15.87
C ALA A 128 -20.51 -7.97 15.81
N VAL A 129 -19.72 -7.93 16.88
CA VAL A 129 -18.53 -7.06 17.00
C VAL A 129 -17.26 -7.89 16.88
N SER A 130 -16.28 -7.38 16.13
CA SER A 130 -14.91 -7.88 16.15
C SER A 130 -13.90 -6.74 16.15
N PHE A 131 -12.76 -6.99 16.81
CA PHE A 131 -11.62 -6.09 16.84
C PHE A 131 -10.41 -6.75 16.21
N LYS A 132 -9.57 -5.94 15.57
CA LYS A 132 -8.24 -6.28 15.07
C LYS A 132 -7.26 -5.25 15.61
N ILE A 133 -6.27 -5.69 16.37
CA ILE A 133 -5.30 -4.79 17.04
C ILE A 133 -3.90 -5.25 16.70
N GLY A 134 -3.10 -4.37 16.11
CA GLY A 134 -1.72 -4.62 15.69
C GLY A 134 -1.47 -4.22 14.24
N GLN A 135 -0.34 -4.67 13.68
CA GLN A 135 0.05 -4.34 12.32
C GLN A 135 -0.70 -5.22 11.30
N ALA A 136 -1.49 -4.61 10.45
CA ALA A 136 -2.25 -5.28 9.39
C ALA A 136 -2.32 -4.41 8.12
N TRP A 137 -2.92 -4.95 7.05
CA TRP A 137 -3.26 -4.14 5.90
C TRP A 137 -4.16 -2.97 6.29
N HIS A 138 -3.81 -1.78 5.80
CA HIS A 138 -4.68 -0.61 5.87
C HIS A 138 -6.05 -0.96 5.28
N PRO A 139 -7.18 -0.55 5.89
CA PRO A 139 -8.52 -0.93 5.42
C PRO A 139 -8.77 -0.59 3.95
N MET A 140 -8.23 0.53 3.46
CA MET A 140 -8.31 0.89 2.06
C MET A 140 -7.42 0.03 1.15
N ALA A 141 -6.36 -0.60 1.68
CA ALA A 141 -5.41 -1.42 0.91
C ALA A 141 -5.73 -2.92 0.93
N ALA A 142 -6.75 -3.34 1.66
CA ALA A 142 -7.10 -4.76 1.82
C ALA A 142 -7.66 -5.40 0.53
N ASP A 143 -8.29 -4.61 -0.34
CA ASP A 143 -8.87 -5.06 -1.60
C ASP A 143 -7.86 -4.86 -2.73
N MET A 144 -7.26 -5.95 -3.19
CA MET A 144 -6.21 -5.92 -4.22
C MET A 144 -6.73 -6.51 -5.53
N PRO A 145 -6.19 -6.04 -6.68
CA PRO A 145 -6.46 -6.67 -7.97
C PRO A 145 -5.87 -8.09 -8.04
N HIS A 146 -6.30 -8.85 -9.01
CA HIS A 146 -5.66 -10.10 -9.39
C HIS A 146 -4.43 -9.78 -10.26
N VAL A 147 -3.29 -9.58 -9.63
CA VAL A 147 -2.00 -9.45 -10.31
C VAL A 147 -0.95 -10.19 -9.49
N PHE A 148 0.01 -10.85 -10.14
CA PHE A 148 1.07 -11.52 -9.39
C PHE A 148 2.30 -10.63 -9.17
N ALA A 149 2.41 -9.53 -9.89
CA ALA A 149 3.47 -8.54 -9.66
C ALA A 149 3.53 -8.10 -8.20
N LEU A 150 4.75 -7.84 -7.72
CA LEU A 150 4.99 -7.49 -6.32
C LEU A 150 4.27 -6.19 -5.91
N ASN A 151 4.09 -5.27 -6.85
CA ASN A 151 3.41 -3.98 -6.63
C ASN A 151 1.90 -4.12 -6.37
N THR A 152 1.28 -5.29 -6.69
CA THR A 152 -0.16 -5.56 -6.49
C THR A 152 -1.07 -4.45 -7.03
N GLY A 153 -0.72 -3.86 -8.18
CA GLY A 153 -1.45 -2.78 -8.82
C GLY A 153 -1.15 -1.37 -8.29
N ALA A 154 -0.16 -1.19 -7.37
CA ALA A 154 0.26 0.14 -6.97
C ALA A 154 1.04 0.85 -8.13
N PRO A 155 0.93 2.19 -8.26
CA PRO A 155 0.23 3.16 -7.42
C PRO A 155 -1.23 3.44 -7.83
N PHE A 156 -1.87 2.59 -8.62
CA PHE A 156 -3.29 2.74 -9.02
C PHE A 156 -4.27 2.40 -7.89
N GLY A 157 -3.79 1.70 -6.87
CA GLY A 157 -4.48 1.42 -5.62
C GLY A 157 -3.52 1.53 -4.44
N PRO A 158 -4.04 1.69 -3.20
CA PRO A 158 -3.23 1.85 -2.01
C PRO A 158 -2.48 0.57 -1.67
N PHE A 159 -1.29 0.74 -1.11
CA PHE A 159 -0.45 -0.34 -0.64
C PHE A 159 0.23 0.09 0.67
N SER A 160 -0.35 -0.29 1.80
CA SER A 160 0.22 0.03 3.12
C SER A 160 -0.19 -1.00 4.16
N ARG A 161 0.71 -1.34 5.05
CA ARG A 161 0.48 -2.11 6.28
C ARG A 161 0.89 -1.26 7.46
N THR A 162 0.00 -1.12 8.42
CA THR A 162 0.17 -0.18 9.50
C THR A 162 -0.32 -0.75 10.82
N PRO A 163 0.27 -0.34 11.96
CA PRO A 163 -0.32 -0.55 13.26
C PRO A 163 -1.69 0.11 13.33
N GLN A 164 -2.69 -0.62 13.82
CA GLN A 164 -4.08 -0.17 13.84
C GLN A 164 -4.89 -0.82 14.97
N ALA A 165 -5.94 -0.12 15.38
CA ALA A 165 -7.05 -0.66 16.14
C ALA A 165 -8.30 -0.52 15.27
N THR A 166 -8.80 -1.64 14.75
CA THR A 166 -9.95 -1.71 13.84
C THR A 166 -11.10 -2.42 14.52
N MET A 167 -12.29 -1.86 14.43
CA MET A 167 -13.55 -2.44 14.86
C MET A 167 -14.42 -2.72 13.64
N ASP A 168 -14.91 -3.94 13.51
CA ASP A 168 -15.96 -4.31 12.58
C ASP A 168 -17.27 -4.58 13.34
N LEU A 169 -18.35 -3.93 12.94
CA LEU A 169 -19.70 -4.11 13.46
C LEU A 169 -20.61 -4.65 12.36
N LYS A 170 -21.08 -5.87 12.50
CA LYS A 170 -22.08 -6.46 11.61
C LYS A 170 -23.44 -5.82 11.87
N LEU A 171 -23.91 -5.00 10.94
CA LEU A 171 -25.24 -4.35 10.99
C LEU A 171 -26.33 -5.31 10.52
N SER A 172 -25.99 -6.25 9.63
CA SER A 172 -26.85 -7.33 9.15
C SER A 172 -26.02 -8.53 8.71
N GLY A 173 -26.65 -9.57 8.16
CA GLY A 173 -25.94 -10.70 7.55
C GLY A 173 -25.05 -10.32 6.37
N SER A 174 -25.34 -9.20 5.71
CA SER A 174 -24.64 -8.75 4.50
C SER A 174 -23.90 -7.43 4.66
N VAL A 175 -24.16 -6.65 5.71
CA VAL A 175 -23.61 -5.30 5.89
C VAL A 175 -22.72 -5.22 7.12
N THR A 176 -21.53 -4.69 6.95
CA THR A 176 -20.57 -4.46 8.04
C THR A 176 -20.10 -3.00 8.01
N LEU A 177 -20.11 -2.35 9.15
CA LEU A 177 -19.47 -1.06 9.41
C LEU A 177 -18.06 -1.33 9.95
N THR A 178 -17.06 -0.69 9.36
CA THR A 178 -15.66 -0.74 9.82
C THR A 178 -15.20 0.65 10.25
N ALA A 179 -14.68 0.76 11.46
CA ALA A 179 -13.99 1.96 11.95
C ALA A 179 -12.58 1.59 12.40
N SER A 180 -11.60 2.43 12.08
CA SER A 180 -10.19 2.17 12.43
C SER A 180 -9.47 3.43 12.83
N ALA A 181 -8.59 3.29 13.85
CA ALA A 181 -7.55 4.25 14.19
C ALA A 181 -6.20 3.65 13.79
N LEU A 182 -5.41 4.40 13.01
CA LEU A 182 -4.21 3.90 12.36
C LEU A 182 -2.99 4.77 12.67
N TRP A 183 -1.82 4.13 12.59
CA TRP A 183 -0.52 4.78 12.64
C TRP A 183 0.22 4.60 11.32
N GLN A 184 1.10 5.51 10.94
CA GLN A 184 1.92 5.38 9.74
C GLN A 184 3.19 4.57 10.03
N MET A 185 3.50 3.57 9.20
CA MET A 185 4.71 2.76 9.38
C MET A 185 5.39 2.38 8.06
N GLN A 186 4.73 1.62 7.17
CA GLN A 186 5.36 1.12 5.94
C GLN A 186 5.63 2.26 4.95
N TYR A 187 4.68 3.15 4.80
CA TYR A 187 4.78 4.41 4.09
C TYR A 187 4.35 5.52 5.05
N THR A 188 4.97 6.68 4.91
CA THR A 188 4.76 7.81 5.80
C THR A 188 4.52 9.06 4.98
N SER A 189 3.87 10.06 5.57
CA SER A 189 3.67 11.36 4.95
C SER A 189 4.99 12.03 4.60
N ALA A 190 5.02 12.73 3.49
CA ALA A 190 6.10 13.61 3.10
C ALA A 190 6.13 14.88 3.97
N GLY A 191 7.23 15.60 3.96
CA GLY A 191 7.34 16.88 4.66
C GLY A 191 8.73 17.49 4.58
N PRO A 192 9.03 18.55 5.36
CA PRO A 192 10.28 19.27 5.32
C PRO A 192 11.54 18.42 5.52
N ASN A 193 11.42 17.33 6.28
CA ASN A 193 12.52 16.40 6.56
C ASN A 193 12.39 15.08 5.78
N GLY A 194 11.77 15.11 4.60
CA GLY A 194 11.47 13.92 3.82
C GLY A 194 10.26 13.14 4.34
N ALA A 195 10.18 11.84 4.02
CA ALA A 195 9.09 10.98 4.50
C ALA A 195 9.35 10.56 5.96
N SER A 196 8.40 10.85 6.87
CA SER A 196 8.54 10.57 8.30
C SER A 196 7.21 10.37 9.00
N ALA A 197 7.18 9.47 9.99
CA ALA A 197 6.07 9.32 10.93
C ALA A 197 6.04 10.45 12.00
N ASP A 198 7.02 11.32 12.05
CA ASP A 198 7.01 12.45 12.98
C ASP A 198 5.84 13.40 12.73
N TYR A 199 5.37 13.52 11.49
CA TYR A 199 4.27 14.43 11.15
C TYR A 199 2.95 14.00 11.78
N ILE A 200 2.64 12.71 11.82
CA ILE A 200 1.47 12.19 12.55
C ILE A 200 1.73 12.16 14.06
N LYS A 201 2.97 11.88 14.51
CA LYS A 201 3.36 11.89 15.92
C LYS A 201 3.13 13.27 16.55
N TYR A 202 3.62 14.32 15.92
CA TYR A 202 3.42 15.68 16.44
C TYR A 202 2.03 16.25 16.23
N ALA A 203 1.24 15.64 15.34
CA ALA A 203 -0.19 15.96 15.23
C ALA A 203 -0.99 15.51 16.45
N GLY A 204 -0.53 14.46 17.17
CA GLY A 204 -1.15 13.94 18.38
C GLY A 204 -2.51 13.26 18.15
N THR A 205 -2.85 12.96 16.90
CA THR A 205 -4.09 12.29 16.49
C THR A 205 -3.75 11.14 15.56
N PRO A 206 -4.38 9.95 15.70
CA PRO A 206 -4.25 8.90 14.70
C PRO A 206 -4.92 9.31 13.39
N GLU A 207 -4.57 8.61 12.32
CA GLU A 207 -5.34 8.57 11.09
C GLU A 207 -6.61 7.75 11.34
N PHE A 208 -7.73 8.16 10.76
CA PHE A 208 -9.03 7.51 10.94
C PHE A 208 -9.59 7.01 9.63
N TYR A 209 -10.14 5.81 9.69
CA TYR A 209 -10.91 5.23 8.60
C TYR A 209 -12.33 4.91 9.05
N LEU A 210 -13.30 5.19 8.19
CA LEU A 210 -14.69 4.76 8.36
C LEU A 210 -15.19 4.23 7.01
N GLY A 211 -15.83 3.05 7.03
CA GLY A 211 -16.34 2.45 5.80
C GLY A 211 -17.46 1.45 6.03
N LEU A 212 -18.26 1.27 5.00
CA LEU A 212 -19.30 0.25 4.91
C LEU A 212 -18.91 -0.79 3.87
N SER A 213 -19.19 -2.06 4.16
CA SER A 213 -19.09 -3.16 3.22
C SER A 213 -20.43 -3.89 3.10
N TYR A 214 -20.77 -4.25 1.87
CA TYR A 214 -21.89 -5.15 1.53
C TYR A 214 -21.33 -6.40 0.87
N LYS A 215 -21.79 -7.58 1.30
CA LYS A 215 -21.37 -8.86 0.72
C LYS A 215 -22.55 -9.83 0.63
N ALA A 216 -22.95 -10.18 -0.57
CA ALA A 216 -23.99 -11.20 -0.84
C ALA A 216 -23.87 -11.75 -2.27
N ASN A 217 -24.21 -13.02 -2.47
CA ASN A 217 -24.40 -13.67 -3.79
C ASN A 217 -23.21 -13.48 -4.76
N GLY A 218 -21.98 -13.59 -4.26
CA GLY A 218 -20.75 -13.39 -5.06
C GLY A 218 -20.40 -11.94 -5.35
N PHE A 219 -21.21 -10.98 -4.88
CA PHE A 219 -20.95 -9.55 -4.98
C PHE A 219 -20.42 -9.00 -3.66
N THR A 220 -19.38 -8.17 -3.75
CA THR A 220 -18.86 -7.38 -2.63
C THR A 220 -18.77 -5.92 -3.07
N ALA A 221 -19.31 -5.02 -2.27
CA ALA A 221 -19.13 -3.58 -2.46
C ALA A 221 -18.58 -2.96 -1.16
N ARG A 222 -17.71 -1.96 -1.29
CA ARG A 222 -17.22 -1.17 -0.17
C ARG A 222 -17.18 0.30 -0.53
N ALA A 223 -17.54 1.15 0.43
CA ALA A 223 -17.37 2.58 0.36
C ALA A 223 -16.82 3.07 1.70
N GLY A 224 -15.96 4.06 1.67
CA GLY A 224 -15.41 4.61 2.90
C GLY A 224 -14.57 5.84 2.66
N VAL A 225 -14.08 6.40 3.73
CA VAL A 225 -13.22 7.58 3.74
C VAL A 225 -12.09 7.38 4.73
N ASP A 226 -10.90 7.79 4.32
CA ASP A 226 -9.75 7.97 5.17
C ASP A 226 -9.58 9.44 5.51
N VAL A 227 -9.25 9.73 6.77
CA VAL A 227 -9.05 11.07 7.30
C VAL A 227 -7.71 11.13 8.01
N LEU A 228 -6.77 11.86 7.43
CA LEU A 228 -5.44 12.06 8.00
C LEU A 228 -5.25 13.52 8.42
N SER A 229 -4.76 13.73 9.64
CA SER A 229 -4.34 15.05 10.12
C SER A 229 -2.89 14.98 10.58
N ILE A 230 -2.01 15.74 9.93
CA ILE A 230 -0.58 15.78 10.25
C ILE A 230 -0.12 17.18 10.59
N LYS A 231 1.03 17.25 11.26
CA LYS A 231 1.72 18.50 11.61
C LYS A 231 3.08 18.53 10.90
N PRO A 232 3.20 19.21 9.74
CA PRO A 232 4.44 19.23 8.95
C PRO A 232 5.63 19.81 9.71
N ARG A 233 5.40 20.83 10.53
CA ARG A 233 6.39 21.40 11.45
C ARG A 233 5.78 21.57 12.83
N HIS A 234 6.57 21.38 13.86
CA HIS A 234 6.22 21.71 15.25
C HIS A 234 7.01 22.91 15.79
N LEU A 235 8.09 23.29 15.06
CA LEU A 235 8.91 24.46 15.32
C LEU A 235 9.03 25.30 14.05
N ASN A 236 9.28 26.61 14.23
CA ASN A 236 9.62 27.51 13.12
C ASN A 236 10.97 27.11 12.48
N ALA A 237 11.35 27.78 11.39
CA ALA A 237 12.57 27.46 10.65
C ALA A 237 13.86 27.59 11.48
N SER A 238 13.89 28.48 12.46
CA SER A 238 15.05 28.65 13.38
C SER A 238 15.03 27.72 14.59
N GLY A 239 13.99 26.89 14.77
CA GLY A 239 13.87 25.96 15.89
C GLY A 239 13.59 26.61 17.25
N THR A 240 13.26 27.90 17.27
CA THR A 240 13.17 28.71 18.50
C THR A 240 11.76 28.93 19.01
N LYS A 241 10.74 28.68 18.16
CA LYS A 241 9.34 28.94 18.49
C LYS A 241 8.45 27.81 18.00
N LYS A 242 7.46 27.42 18.81
CA LYS A 242 6.41 26.47 18.39
C LYS A 242 5.52 27.12 17.33
N VAL A 243 5.11 26.32 16.33
CA VAL A 243 4.16 26.73 15.29
C VAL A 243 2.93 25.81 15.30
N SER A 244 1.83 26.31 14.76
CA SER A 244 0.54 25.58 14.73
C SER A 244 0.23 24.97 13.35
N ASP A 245 1.27 24.72 12.55
CA ASP A 245 1.17 24.08 11.24
C ASP A 245 0.30 22.81 11.30
N ARG A 246 -0.68 22.71 10.44
CA ARG A 246 -1.52 21.51 10.33
C ARG A 246 -2.12 21.40 8.93
N ILE A 247 -2.24 20.17 8.44
CA ILE A 247 -3.01 19.83 7.26
C ILE A 247 -3.89 18.63 7.59
N THR A 248 -5.18 18.72 7.22
CA THR A 248 -6.13 17.62 7.32
C THR A 248 -6.65 17.28 5.94
N THR A 249 -6.64 15.99 5.60
CA THR A 249 -6.98 15.47 4.28
C THR A 249 -8.07 14.42 4.35
N PHE A 250 -8.82 14.26 3.26
CA PHE A 250 -9.93 13.31 3.13
C PHE A 250 -9.75 12.52 1.84
N SER A 251 -9.77 11.20 1.94
CA SER A 251 -9.59 10.32 0.79
C SER A 251 -10.74 9.31 0.70
N PRO A 252 -11.87 9.66 0.06
CA PRO A 252 -12.97 8.73 -0.19
C PRO A 252 -12.61 7.69 -1.25
N PHE A 253 -13.21 6.50 -1.14
CA PHE A 253 -13.07 5.43 -2.12
C PHE A 253 -14.35 4.63 -2.33
N LEU A 254 -14.40 3.96 -3.48
CA LEU A 254 -15.37 2.94 -3.83
C LEU A 254 -14.65 1.68 -4.33
N TYR A 255 -15.15 0.52 -3.95
CA TYR A 255 -14.70 -0.79 -4.42
C TYR A 255 -15.88 -1.67 -4.76
N GLY A 256 -15.75 -2.45 -5.83
CA GLY A 256 -16.69 -3.48 -6.23
C GLY A 256 -15.97 -4.75 -6.66
N GLU A 257 -16.53 -5.91 -6.30
CA GLU A 257 -16.11 -7.23 -6.77
C GLU A 257 -17.33 -8.07 -7.08
N TYR A 258 -17.26 -8.80 -8.20
CA TYR A 258 -18.23 -9.83 -8.54
C TYR A 258 -17.50 -11.08 -8.98
N THR A 259 -17.85 -12.22 -8.38
CA THR A 259 -17.29 -13.53 -8.71
C THR A 259 -18.41 -14.52 -8.99
N LYS A 260 -18.34 -15.18 -10.17
CA LYS A 260 -19.25 -16.24 -10.57
C LYS A 260 -18.50 -17.34 -11.30
N GLY A 261 -18.48 -18.54 -10.73
CA GLY A 261 -17.75 -19.67 -11.30
C GLY A 261 -16.25 -19.40 -11.43
N LEU A 262 -15.73 -19.42 -12.65
CA LEU A 262 -14.32 -19.15 -12.95
C LEU A 262 -14.02 -17.68 -13.26
N PHE A 263 -15.05 -16.83 -13.32
CA PHE A 263 -14.92 -15.42 -13.65
C PHE A 263 -14.94 -14.56 -12.39
N SER A 264 -14.03 -13.60 -12.31
CA SER A 264 -14.03 -12.55 -11.28
C SER A 264 -13.68 -11.21 -11.90
N VAL A 265 -14.39 -10.17 -11.49
CA VAL A 265 -14.09 -8.77 -11.80
C VAL A 265 -13.99 -8.01 -10.50
N LYS A 266 -12.96 -7.17 -10.40
CA LYS A 266 -12.73 -6.25 -9.28
C LYS A 266 -12.46 -4.86 -9.84
N ALA A 267 -12.95 -3.84 -9.17
CA ALA A 267 -12.64 -2.45 -9.52
C ALA A 267 -12.58 -1.59 -8.26
N LYS A 268 -11.71 -0.60 -8.27
CA LYS A 268 -11.58 0.39 -7.18
C LYS A 268 -11.30 1.76 -7.76
N THR A 269 -11.86 2.78 -7.14
CA THR A 269 -11.53 4.18 -7.41
C THR A 269 -11.35 4.93 -6.09
N ILE A 270 -10.36 5.80 -6.05
CA ILE A 270 -10.01 6.61 -4.88
C ILE A 270 -9.78 8.04 -5.35
N PHE A 271 -10.37 9.00 -4.65
CA PHE A 271 -10.00 10.39 -4.77
C PHE A 271 -9.13 10.76 -3.57
N ALA A 272 -7.82 10.76 -3.76
CA ALA A 272 -6.85 10.92 -2.69
C ALA A 272 -6.41 12.38 -2.55
N GLN A 273 -6.37 12.85 -1.30
CA GLN A 273 -5.70 14.08 -0.89
C GLN A 273 -4.44 13.68 -0.11
N ALA A 274 -3.24 14.09 -0.58
CA ALA A 274 -1.96 13.75 0.04
C ALA A 274 -1.83 12.25 0.36
N GLY A 275 -2.03 11.39 -0.65
CA GLY A 275 -2.16 9.93 -0.50
C GLY A 275 -0.83 9.16 -0.37
N GLU A 276 0.31 9.83 -0.23
CA GLU A 276 1.65 9.22 -0.24
C GLU A 276 1.87 8.24 0.92
N HIS A 277 1.23 8.42 2.08
CA HIS A 277 1.28 7.50 3.23
C HIS A 277 0.57 6.16 2.95
N MET A 278 -0.25 6.11 1.92
CA MET A 278 -0.86 4.88 1.39
C MET A 278 -0.17 4.38 0.12
N ASN A 279 1.00 4.91 -0.23
CA ASN A 279 1.72 4.61 -1.49
C ASN A 279 0.95 5.00 -2.75
N LEU A 280 0.04 5.95 -2.67
CA LEU A 280 -0.60 6.63 -3.79
C LEU A 280 0.23 7.83 -4.23
N ASN A 281 -0.07 8.36 -5.40
CA ASN A 281 0.54 9.60 -5.85
C ASN A 281 0.01 10.79 -5.03
N GLY A 282 0.82 11.84 -4.95
CA GLY A 282 0.44 13.08 -4.30
C GLY A 282 1.39 13.49 -3.18
N GLY A 283 0.95 14.49 -2.48
CA GLY A 283 1.63 15.16 -1.39
C GLY A 283 0.90 16.44 -1.04
N TYR A 284 1.60 17.43 -0.60
CA TYR A 284 1.02 18.74 -0.28
C TYR A 284 2.06 19.85 -0.46
N ALA A 285 1.56 21.08 -0.48
CA ALA A 285 2.38 22.25 -0.70
C ALA A 285 2.07 23.36 0.31
N VAL A 286 3.06 24.25 0.55
CA VAL A 286 2.85 25.51 1.27
C VAL A 286 2.07 26.47 0.37
N CYS A 287 0.98 27.02 0.89
CA CYS A 287 0.09 27.96 0.17
C CYS A 287 -0.06 29.31 0.89
N GLY A 288 0.69 29.54 1.95
CA GLY A 288 0.69 30.79 2.70
C GLY A 288 1.46 30.70 4.01
N GLY A 289 1.56 31.80 4.72
CA GLY A 289 2.17 31.90 6.04
C GLY A 289 1.41 32.85 6.93
N GLU A 290 1.50 32.62 8.24
CA GLU A 290 0.91 33.43 9.29
C GLU A 290 1.96 34.32 9.96
N ALA A 291 1.51 35.40 10.60
CA ALA A 291 2.39 36.34 11.30
C ALA A 291 3.18 35.70 12.46
N ASP A 292 2.69 34.59 13.02
CA ASP A 292 3.36 33.83 14.07
C ASP A 292 4.48 32.89 13.56
N GLY A 293 4.68 32.83 12.23
CA GLY A 293 5.66 31.96 11.57
C GLY A 293 5.11 30.57 11.23
N SER A 294 3.83 30.31 11.47
CA SER A 294 3.12 29.10 10.98
C SER A 294 2.90 29.16 9.49
N TRP A 295 2.86 27.99 8.83
CA TRP A 295 2.54 27.86 7.41
C TRP A 295 1.17 27.27 7.19
N GLN A 296 0.53 27.72 6.12
CA GLN A 296 -0.70 27.14 5.57
C GLN A 296 -0.34 26.14 4.48
N TYR A 297 -1.09 25.06 4.40
CA TYR A 297 -0.85 23.97 3.44
C TYR A 297 -2.10 23.66 2.62
N THR A 298 -1.85 23.15 1.43
CA THR A 298 -2.89 22.66 0.50
C THR A 298 -2.48 21.28 -0.02
N PRO A 299 -3.36 20.26 0.04
CA PRO A 299 -3.04 18.94 -0.48
C PRO A 299 -3.10 18.93 -2.01
N THR A 300 -2.27 18.10 -2.64
CA THR A 300 -2.52 17.68 -4.02
C THR A 300 -3.69 16.70 -4.05
N ARG A 301 -4.45 16.73 -5.13
CA ARG A 301 -5.60 15.86 -5.37
C ARG A 301 -5.30 14.93 -6.53
N ASN A 302 -5.54 13.65 -6.31
CA ASN A 302 -5.32 12.63 -7.33
C ASN A 302 -6.51 11.68 -7.38
N SER A 303 -6.92 11.30 -8.59
CA SER A 303 -7.80 10.16 -8.81
C SER A 303 -6.93 8.95 -9.15
N SER A 304 -7.08 7.87 -8.38
CA SER A 304 -6.45 6.58 -8.65
C SER A 304 -7.52 5.52 -8.82
N SER A 305 -7.50 4.83 -9.97
CA SER A 305 -8.54 3.85 -10.30
C SER A 305 -7.93 2.64 -10.97
N TRP A 306 -8.51 1.46 -10.74
CA TRP A 306 -8.13 0.26 -11.43
C TRP A 306 -9.31 -0.69 -11.60
N ILE A 307 -9.19 -1.57 -12.61
CA ILE A 307 -10.05 -2.72 -12.86
C ILE A 307 -9.18 -3.95 -13.07
N SER A 308 -9.63 -5.10 -12.58
CA SER A 308 -8.96 -6.39 -12.77
C SER A 308 -9.98 -7.44 -13.11
N LEU A 309 -9.78 -8.12 -14.23
CA LEU A 309 -10.58 -9.22 -14.72
C LEU A 309 -9.78 -10.51 -14.59
N SER A 310 -10.38 -11.60 -14.13
CA SER A 310 -9.72 -12.90 -14.14
C SER A 310 -10.67 -13.99 -14.58
N TYR A 311 -10.14 -14.96 -15.32
CA TYR A 311 -10.88 -16.14 -15.76
C TYR A 311 -10.01 -17.39 -15.75
N GLY A 312 -10.55 -18.47 -15.23
CA GLY A 312 -9.88 -19.77 -15.23
C GLY A 312 -9.42 -20.23 -13.85
N LYS A 313 -8.86 -21.45 -13.79
CA LYS A 313 -8.37 -22.10 -12.55
C LYS A 313 -7.01 -22.76 -12.77
N LYS A 314 -6.93 -23.82 -13.60
CA LYS A 314 -5.66 -24.49 -13.92
C LYS A 314 -4.79 -23.61 -14.83
N VAL A 315 -5.39 -23.08 -15.89
CA VAL A 315 -4.88 -21.96 -16.66
C VAL A 315 -5.75 -20.76 -16.31
N GLN A 316 -5.16 -19.70 -15.83
CA GLN A 316 -5.86 -18.49 -15.43
C GLN A 316 -5.32 -17.33 -16.26
N ALA A 317 -6.21 -16.65 -16.97
CA ALA A 317 -5.94 -15.40 -17.64
C ALA A 317 -6.37 -14.24 -16.75
N VAL A 318 -5.55 -13.19 -16.67
CA VAL A 318 -5.84 -11.96 -15.93
C VAL A 318 -5.60 -10.77 -16.84
N LEU A 319 -6.44 -9.76 -16.74
CA LEU A 319 -6.23 -8.46 -17.34
C LEU A 319 -6.41 -7.39 -16.29
N PHE A 320 -5.38 -6.60 -16.06
CA PHE A 320 -5.43 -5.43 -15.19
C PHE A 320 -5.34 -4.16 -16.02
N GLY A 321 -6.10 -3.14 -15.64
CA GLY A 321 -6.02 -1.78 -16.14
C GLY A 321 -6.03 -0.78 -15.00
N GLY A 322 -5.10 0.17 -15.01
CA GLY A 322 -4.99 1.23 -14.01
C GLY A 322 -4.89 2.61 -14.65
N TYR A 323 -5.44 3.63 -13.98
CA TYR A 323 -5.35 5.03 -14.39
C TYR A 323 -5.23 5.95 -13.18
N VAL A 324 -4.30 6.91 -13.27
CA VAL A 324 -4.10 7.97 -12.28
C VAL A 324 -4.12 9.32 -12.99
N ARG A 325 -4.78 10.30 -12.36
CA ARG A 325 -4.75 11.70 -12.79
C ARG A 325 -4.45 12.61 -11.62
N ASN A 326 -3.49 13.51 -11.82
CA ASN A 326 -3.20 14.62 -10.92
C ASN A 326 -4.09 15.81 -11.26
N PHE A 327 -4.73 16.43 -10.27
CA PHE A 327 -5.57 17.63 -10.41
C PHE A 327 -4.89 18.85 -9.77
N GLY A 328 -3.66 18.70 -9.24
CA GLY A 328 -2.97 19.74 -8.51
C GLY A 328 -3.61 20.05 -7.16
N THR A 329 -3.35 21.25 -6.65
CA THR A 329 -3.84 21.77 -5.37
C THR A 329 -5.08 22.65 -5.53
N ASP A 330 -5.83 22.86 -4.45
CA ASP A 330 -6.97 23.82 -4.45
C ASP A 330 -6.51 25.26 -4.41
N LYS A 331 -5.41 25.54 -3.68
CA LYS A 331 -4.84 26.85 -3.50
C LYS A 331 -3.55 26.98 -4.28
N ASP A 332 -3.16 28.20 -4.61
CA ASP A 332 -1.89 28.48 -5.26
C ASP A 332 -0.73 28.07 -4.35
N VAL A 333 0.29 27.49 -4.95
CA VAL A 333 1.52 27.10 -4.26
C VAL A 333 2.41 28.35 -4.14
N THR A 334 2.74 28.72 -2.92
CA THR A 334 3.59 29.89 -2.62
C THR A 334 4.95 29.52 -2.02
N GLY A 335 5.17 28.22 -1.75
CA GLY A 335 6.40 27.76 -1.11
C GLY A 335 6.73 26.29 -1.47
N ALA A 336 7.34 25.59 -0.52
CA ALA A 336 7.80 24.22 -0.74
C ALA A 336 6.67 23.25 -1.06
N VAL A 337 6.98 22.29 -1.93
CA VAL A 337 6.12 21.15 -2.29
C VAL A 337 6.73 19.87 -1.74
N TYR A 338 5.94 19.07 -1.04
CA TYR A 338 6.38 17.85 -0.38
C TYR A 338 5.70 16.64 -1.02
N PHE A 339 6.51 15.77 -1.64
CA PHE A 339 6.09 14.51 -2.21
C PHE A 339 6.94 13.38 -1.63
N SER A 340 6.38 12.19 -1.48
CA SER A 340 7.20 11.01 -1.23
C SER A 340 7.91 10.58 -2.51
N LYS A 341 8.89 9.68 -2.38
CA LYS A 341 9.62 9.10 -3.52
C LYS A 341 8.72 8.43 -4.58
N ASN A 342 7.50 8.07 -4.21
CA ASN A 342 6.51 7.43 -5.08
C ASN A 342 5.47 8.42 -5.64
N SER A 343 5.62 9.69 -5.30
CA SER A 343 4.69 10.77 -5.67
C SER A 343 5.44 11.76 -6.53
N PHE A 344 5.13 11.79 -7.80
CA PHE A 344 5.91 12.50 -8.81
C PHE A 344 5.29 13.85 -9.07
N SER A 345 5.99 14.91 -8.70
CA SER A 345 5.50 16.29 -8.82
C SER A 345 5.23 16.71 -10.26
N ASN A 346 6.03 16.24 -11.23
CA ASN A 346 5.92 16.58 -12.65
C ASN A 346 5.05 15.60 -13.46
N MET A 347 4.36 14.67 -12.80
CA MET A 347 3.42 13.75 -13.45
C MET A 347 2.03 14.39 -13.57
N ASN A 348 1.48 14.45 -14.78
CA ASN A 348 0.12 14.87 -15.04
C ASN A 348 -0.87 13.71 -14.93
N ARG A 349 -0.61 12.59 -15.61
CA ARG A 349 -1.42 11.37 -15.60
C ARG A 349 -0.59 10.13 -15.92
N MET A 350 -1.13 8.98 -15.58
CA MET A 350 -0.46 7.70 -15.77
C MET A 350 -1.49 6.62 -16.06
N PHE A 351 -1.13 5.63 -16.89
CA PHE A 351 -1.90 4.41 -17.09
C PHE A 351 -1.01 3.18 -17.02
N ARG A 352 -1.65 2.03 -16.77
CA ARG A 352 -1.03 0.70 -16.89
C ARG A 352 -2.02 -0.29 -17.44
N VAL A 353 -1.56 -1.17 -18.34
CA VAL A 353 -2.30 -2.33 -18.82
C VAL A 353 -1.43 -3.55 -18.64
N THR A 354 -1.97 -4.59 -18.00
CA THR A 354 -1.21 -5.79 -17.63
C THR A 354 -2.01 -7.04 -17.94
N PRO A 355 -1.83 -7.68 -19.09
CA PRO A 355 -2.25 -9.05 -19.33
C PRO A 355 -1.32 -10.05 -18.63
N GLU A 356 -1.90 -11.09 -18.03
CA GLU A 356 -1.18 -12.15 -17.34
C GLU A 356 -1.74 -13.53 -17.72
N LEU A 357 -0.85 -14.51 -17.73
CA LEU A 357 -1.18 -15.92 -17.85
C LEU A 357 -0.53 -16.69 -16.70
N ILE A 358 -1.33 -17.43 -15.93
CA ILE A 358 -0.87 -18.22 -14.80
C ILE A 358 -1.24 -19.68 -15.03
N TYR A 359 -0.26 -20.58 -14.95
CA TYR A 359 -0.45 -22.01 -14.97
C TYR A 359 -0.27 -22.60 -13.57
N ASN A 360 -1.34 -23.17 -13.01
CA ASN A 360 -1.37 -23.75 -11.68
C ASN A 360 -1.24 -25.28 -11.77
N LEU A 361 -0.17 -25.83 -11.22
CA LEU A 361 0.12 -27.25 -11.13
C LEU A 361 0.15 -27.67 -9.66
N GLY A 362 -1.01 -27.93 -9.08
CA GLY A 362 -1.16 -28.21 -7.66
C GLY A 362 -0.70 -27.04 -6.80
N LYS A 363 0.38 -27.22 -6.02
CA LYS A 363 0.99 -26.21 -5.16
C LYS A 363 2.02 -25.33 -5.89
N VAL A 364 2.34 -25.63 -7.15
CA VAL A 364 3.28 -24.88 -7.97
C VAL A 364 2.50 -24.00 -8.95
N ALA A 365 2.92 -22.76 -9.13
CA ALA A 365 2.37 -21.84 -10.12
C ALA A 365 3.50 -21.24 -10.96
N PHE A 366 3.26 -21.14 -12.27
CA PHE A 366 4.10 -20.44 -13.23
C PHE A 366 3.30 -19.25 -13.77
N GLY A 367 3.91 -18.09 -13.82
CA GLY A 367 3.26 -16.86 -14.31
C GLY A 367 4.09 -16.17 -15.37
N LEU A 368 3.41 -15.66 -16.38
CA LEU A 368 3.94 -14.71 -17.36
C LEU A 368 3.06 -13.46 -17.30
N GLU A 369 3.68 -12.31 -17.13
CA GLU A 369 3.03 -11.00 -17.09
C GLU A 369 3.74 -10.05 -18.03
N TYR A 370 2.96 -9.26 -18.74
CA TYR A 370 3.45 -8.10 -19.50
C TYR A 370 2.80 -6.85 -18.94
N GLU A 371 3.60 -5.83 -18.61
CA GLU A 371 3.12 -4.54 -18.13
C GLU A 371 3.49 -3.44 -19.14
N LEU A 372 2.51 -2.80 -19.74
CA LEU A 372 2.68 -1.53 -20.42
C LEU A 372 2.30 -0.40 -19.48
N THR A 373 3.25 0.42 -19.08
CA THR A 373 3.02 1.60 -18.24
C THR A 373 3.41 2.86 -18.97
N GLY A 374 2.46 3.80 -19.11
CA GLY A 374 2.70 5.12 -19.69
C GLY A 374 2.48 6.22 -18.64
N VAL A 375 3.38 7.19 -18.61
CA VAL A 375 3.30 8.38 -17.77
C VAL A 375 3.40 9.62 -18.63
N GLN A 376 2.49 10.55 -18.46
CA GLN A 376 2.60 11.88 -19.03
C GLN A 376 3.31 12.78 -18.04
N TYR A 377 4.53 13.11 -18.35
CA TYR A 377 5.35 14.10 -17.66
C TYR A 377 5.21 15.48 -18.27
N GLY A 378 5.65 16.49 -17.55
CA GLY A 378 5.70 17.86 -18.04
C GLY A 378 6.48 18.78 -17.09
N ALA A 379 6.48 20.05 -17.43
CA ALA A 379 7.05 21.12 -16.61
C ALA A 379 5.94 21.97 -15.99
N PHE A 380 6.27 22.62 -14.89
CA PHE A 380 5.38 23.65 -14.32
C PHE A 380 5.51 24.92 -15.14
N GLY A 381 4.39 25.44 -15.65
CA GLY A 381 4.34 26.72 -16.31
C GLY A 381 4.67 27.86 -15.35
N ALA A 382 5.17 28.98 -15.89
CA ALA A 382 5.47 30.18 -15.09
C ALA A 382 4.25 30.73 -14.34
N SER A 383 3.04 30.45 -14.84
CA SER A 383 1.76 30.81 -14.24
C SER A 383 1.11 29.68 -13.45
N ASP A 384 1.68 28.46 -13.50
CA ASP A 384 1.11 27.29 -12.83
C ASP A 384 1.53 27.25 -11.36
N LYS A 385 0.65 27.70 -10.51
CA LYS A 385 0.85 27.76 -9.06
C LYS A 385 0.17 26.59 -8.31
N ARG A 386 -0.36 25.59 -9.03
CA ARG A 386 -1.19 24.53 -8.42
C ARG A 386 -0.49 23.19 -8.24
N GLY A 387 0.81 23.12 -8.42
CA GLY A 387 1.55 21.84 -8.30
C GLY A 387 1.14 20.81 -9.36
N LEU A 388 0.76 21.26 -10.56
CA LEU A 388 0.36 20.45 -11.71
C LEU A 388 1.23 20.82 -12.90
N ALA A 389 1.91 19.85 -13.49
CA ALA A 389 2.65 20.07 -14.72
C ALA A 389 1.69 20.30 -15.89
N THR A 390 1.83 21.43 -16.58
CA THR A 390 0.94 21.86 -17.69
C THR A 390 1.68 22.18 -18.96
N GLU A 391 2.99 22.46 -18.90
CA GLU A 391 3.85 22.75 -20.06
C GLU A 391 4.71 21.56 -20.43
N ASP A 392 5.18 21.52 -21.67
CA ASP A 392 6.05 20.46 -22.23
C ASP A 392 5.54 19.03 -21.96
N LEU A 393 4.23 18.84 -22.07
CA LEU A 393 3.60 17.54 -21.79
C LEU A 393 4.03 16.50 -22.82
N HIS A 394 4.62 15.41 -22.33
CA HIS A 394 5.09 14.30 -23.16
C HIS A 394 4.89 12.96 -22.49
N TRP A 395 4.69 11.91 -23.30
CA TRP A 395 4.50 10.56 -22.81
C TRP A 395 5.82 9.80 -22.79
N ILE A 396 6.03 9.10 -21.68
CA ILE A 396 7.10 8.13 -21.47
C ILE A 396 6.46 6.78 -21.16
N CYS A 397 6.88 5.74 -21.91
CA CYS A 397 6.37 4.39 -21.72
C CYS A 397 7.51 3.43 -21.35
N ASN A 398 7.16 2.42 -20.55
CA ASN A 398 7.99 1.25 -20.28
C ASN A 398 7.21 -0.02 -20.60
N ASN A 399 7.88 -0.97 -21.26
CA ASN A 399 7.42 -2.33 -21.48
C ASN A 399 8.18 -3.24 -20.52
N ARG A 400 7.46 -3.91 -19.63
CA ARG A 400 8.01 -4.83 -18.63
C ARG A 400 7.50 -6.24 -18.89
N ILE A 401 8.39 -7.20 -18.93
CA ILE A 401 8.06 -8.63 -18.95
C ILE A 401 8.48 -9.22 -17.61
N GLN A 402 7.58 -9.96 -16.97
CA GLN A 402 7.85 -10.61 -15.70
C GLN A 402 7.48 -12.09 -15.75
N LEU A 403 8.41 -12.93 -15.29
CA LEU A 403 8.20 -14.35 -15.08
C LEU A 403 8.14 -14.61 -13.58
N MET A 404 7.29 -15.57 -13.18
CA MET A 404 7.17 -16.00 -11.79
C MET A 404 7.13 -17.53 -11.71
N VAL A 405 7.88 -18.07 -10.76
CA VAL A 405 7.69 -19.45 -10.26
C VAL A 405 7.43 -19.40 -8.76
N LYS A 406 6.34 -20.04 -8.32
CA LYS A 406 5.93 -20.02 -6.92
C LYS A 406 5.54 -21.42 -6.46
N TYR A 407 6.07 -21.87 -5.32
CA TYR A 407 5.62 -23.05 -4.58
C TYR A 407 4.92 -22.61 -3.28
N THR A 408 3.70 -23.06 -3.06
CA THR A 408 2.89 -22.74 -1.86
C THR A 408 2.76 -23.98 -0.96
N PHE A 409 2.97 -23.85 0.33
CA PHE A 409 2.88 -24.95 1.31
C PHE A 409 1.92 -24.64 2.46
#